data_83360283ca725e03aa80002b4f975667
#
_entry.id   83360283ca725e03aa80002b4f975667
#
_cell.length_a   1.000
_cell.length_b   1.000
_cell.length_c   1.000
_cell.angle_alpha   90.00
_cell.angle_beta   90.00
_cell.angle_gamma   90.00
#
_symmetry.space_group_name_H-M   'P 1'
#
loop_
_entity.id
_entity.type
_entity.pdbx_description
1 polymer ?
#
loop_
_entity_poly.entity_id
_entity_poly.type
_entity_poly.pdbx_seq_one_letter_code
_entity_poly.pdbx_strand_id
1 'polypeptide(L)' 'MTPEEFKAKAQELYDEHEGYAGEEGHMDVDALLTECLISLGYKEGTDILWSMRCFWWS' A
#
# COMPACT_ATOMS: atom_id res chain seq x y z
N MET A 1 10.85 7.35 1.31
CA MET A 1 11.00 6.00 1.91
C MET A 1 12.10 5.25 1.20
N THR A 2 13.03 4.67 1.94
CA THR A 2 14.11 3.87 1.35
C THR A 2 13.63 2.43 1.12
N PRO A 3 14.32 1.68 0.25
CA PRO A 3 13.98 0.26 0.08
C PRO A 3 14.04 -0.54 1.39
N GLU A 4 14.95 -0.19 2.28
CA GLU A 4 15.07 -0.86 3.57
C GLU A 4 13.89 -0.54 4.49
N GLU A 5 13.45 0.72 4.49
CA GLU A 5 12.28 1.13 5.25
C GLU A 5 11.02 0.46 4.72
N PHE A 6 10.89 0.39 3.40
CA PHE A 6 9.76 -0.28 2.78
C PHE A 6 9.73 -1.76 3.16
N LYS A 7 10.89 -2.42 3.09
CA LYS A 7 10.99 -3.82 3.46
C LYS A 7 10.58 -4.06 4.90
N ALA A 8 11.02 -3.20 5.82
CA ALA A 8 10.68 -3.32 7.24
C ALA A 8 9.19 -3.17 7.46
N LYS A 9 8.57 -2.19 6.80
CA LYS A 9 7.11 -1.99 6.92
C LYS A 9 6.33 -3.13 6.30
N ALA A 10 6.82 -3.66 5.18
CA ALA A 10 6.19 -4.80 4.54
C ALA A 10 6.24 -6.04 5.45
N GLN A 11 7.36 -6.26 6.11
CA GLN A 11 7.50 -7.37 7.04
C GLN A 11 6.57 -7.23 8.23
N GLU A 12 6.42 -6.00 8.75
CA GLU A 12 5.49 -5.72 9.83
C GLU A 12 4.06 -6.09 9.44
N LEU A 13 3.63 -5.69 8.24
CA LEU A 13 2.30 -6.01 7.75
C LEU A 13 2.11 -7.51 7.57
N TYR A 14 3.12 -8.18 7.01
CA TYR A 14 3.09 -9.62 6.84
C TYR A 14 2.88 -10.33 8.17
N ASP A 15 3.64 -9.92 9.18
CA ASP A 15 3.57 -10.53 10.52
C ASP A 15 2.25 -10.21 11.20
N GLU A 16 1.77 -8.98 11.07
CA GLU A 16 0.50 -8.56 11.66
C GLU A 16 -0.68 -9.36 11.12
N HIS A 17 -0.66 -9.66 9.84
CA HIS A 17 -1.74 -10.39 9.16
C HIS A 17 -1.43 -11.88 8.99
N GLU A 18 -0.37 -12.35 9.59
CA GLU A 18 0.05 -13.76 9.54
C GLU A 18 0.18 -14.29 8.12
N GLY A 19 0.65 -13.44 7.22
CA GLY A 19 0.86 -13.80 5.83
C GLY A 19 -0.41 -13.90 4.99
N TYR A 20 -1.55 -13.50 5.54
CA TYR A 20 -2.83 -13.54 4.84
C TYR A 20 -3.44 -12.14 4.81
N ALA A 21 -3.48 -11.54 3.63
CA ALA A 21 -3.92 -10.16 3.51
C ALA A 21 -5.40 -9.95 3.83
N GLY A 22 -6.29 -10.69 3.24
CA GLY A 22 -7.72 -10.47 3.43
C GLY A 22 -8.14 -9.07 3.00
N GLU A 23 -9.34 -8.66 3.37
CA GLU A 23 -9.86 -7.35 3.00
C GLU A 23 -9.11 -6.21 3.70
N GLU A 24 -8.95 -6.31 5.02
CA GLU A 24 -8.23 -5.30 5.78
C GLU A 24 -6.75 -5.25 5.43
N GLY A 25 -6.15 -6.42 5.24
CA GLY A 25 -4.76 -6.50 4.86
C GLY A 25 -4.49 -5.86 3.51
N HIS A 26 -5.40 -6.02 2.56
CA HIS A 26 -5.28 -5.37 1.26
C HIS A 26 -5.27 -3.85 1.38
N MET A 27 -6.11 -3.30 2.23
CA MET A 27 -6.14 -1.86 2.46
C MET A 27 -4.80 -1.36 3.01
N ASP A 28 -4.25 -2.08 3.97
CA ASP A 28 -2.96 -1.72 4.57
C ASP A 28 -1.82 -1.85 3.56
N VAL A 29 -1.82 -2.93 2.78
CA VAL A 29 -0.79 -3.15 1.77
C VAL A 29 -0.86 -2.06 0.70
N ASP A 30 -2.06 -1.76 0.22
CA ASP A 30 -2.23 -0.73 -0.81
C ASP A 30 -1.86 0.65 -0.29
N ALA A 31 -2.15 0.93 0.99
CA ALA A 31 -1.74 2.19 1.61
C ALA A 31 -0.21 2.29 1.64
N LEU A 32 0.48 1.21 1.97
CA LEU A 32 1.93 1.20 1.99
C LEU A 32 2.52 1.41 0.60
N LEU A 33 1.98 0.71 -0.40
CA LEU A 33 2.43 0.86 -1.78
C LEU A 33 2.21 2.29 -2.28
N THR A 34 1.05 2.87 -1.97
CA THR A 34 0.72 4.24 -2.36
C THR A 34 1.68 5.22 -1.69
N GLU A 35 1.93 5.05 -0.40
CA GLU A 35 2.87 5.90 0.33
C GLU A 35 4.26 5.84 -0.29
N CYS A 36 4.70 4.64 -0.67
CA CYS A 36 5.99 4.47 -1.30
C CYS A 36 6.05 5.21 -2.63
N LEU A 37 5.02 5.07 -3.47
CA LEU A 37 4.97 5.75 -4.76
C LEU A 37 4.95 7.27 -4.59
N ILE A 38 4.19 7.78 -3.64
CA ILE A 38 4.14 9.21 -3.36
C ILE A 38 5.52 9.71 -2.96
N SER A 39 6.22 8.95 -2.13
CA SER A 39 7.57 9.34 -1.69
C SER A 39 8.57 9.38 -2.84
N LEU A 40 8.27 8.68 -3.92
CA LEU A 40 9.10 8.69 -5.14
C LEU A 40 8.65 9.75 -6.15
N GLY A 41 7.61 10.49 -5.87
CA GLY A 41 7.12 11.55 -6.73
C GLY A 41 5.98 11.17 -7.68
N TYR A 42 5.34 10.04 -7.44
CA TYR A 42 4.27 9.56 -8.32
C TYR A 42 2.86 9.86 -7.80
N LYS A 43 2.73 10.93 -7.01
CA LYS A 43 1.45 11.30 -6.40
C LYS A 43 0.32 11.49 -7.40
N GLU A 44 0.61 12.18 -8.51
CA GLU A 44 -0.43 12.45 -9.50
C GLU A 44 -1.04 11.17 -10.06
N GLY A 45 -0.19 10.18 -10.37
CA GLY A 45 -0.67 8.90 -10.86
C GLY A 45 -1.45 8.13 -9.81
N THR A 46 -0.99 8.15 -8.56
CA THR A 46 -1.71 7.47 -7.49
C THR A 46 -3.05 8.11 -7.23
N ASP A 47 -3.14 9.44 -7.32
CA ASP A 47 -4.41 10.15 -7.14
C ASP A 47 -5.42 9.73 -8.22
N ILE A 48 -4.96 9.56 -9.46
CA ILE A 48 -5.82 9.11 -10.55
C ILE A 48 -6.36 7.71 -10.27
N LEU A 49 -5.48 6.80 -9.86
CA LEU A 49 -5.90 5.43 -9.55
C LEU A 49 -6.88 5.38 -8.40
N TRP A 50 -6.64 6.15 -7.36
CA TRP A 50 -7.53 6.18 -6.19
C TRP A 50 -8.87 6.83 -6.49
N SER A 51 -8.99 7.56 -7.59
CA SER A 51 -10.26 8.17 -7.98
C SER A 51 -11.14 7.23 -8.79
N MET A 52 -10.64 6.04 -9.15
CA MET A 52 -11.42 5.08 -9.91
C MET A 52 -12.63 4.60 -9.12
N ARG A 53 -13.76 4.46 -9.81
CA ARG A 53 -14.96 3.91 -9.23
C ARG A 53 -14.83 2.41 -9.12
N CYS A 54 -15.49 1.84 -8.13
CA CYS A 54 -15.51 0.39 -7.94
C CYS A 54 -14.12 -0.19 -7.79
N PHE A 55 -13.22 0.58 -7.18
CA PHE A 55 -11.96 0.06 -6.74
C PHE A 55 -12.29 -1.11 -5.81
N TRP A 56 -11.67 -2.24 -6.02
CA TRP A 56 -12.19 -3.50 -5.50
C TRP A 56 -12.41 -3.59 -3.99
N TRP A 57 -11.81 -2.74 -3.18
CA TRP A 57 -12.03 -2.74 -1.73
C TRP A 57 -12.90 -1.57 -1.25
N SER A 58 -13.34 -0.73 -2.12
CA SER A 58 -14.11 0.45 -1.71
C SER A 58 -15.60 0.28 -1.91
#